data_d2b7b2d3ea875f02a45a4189771624ba
#
_entry.id   d2b7b2d3ea875f02a45a4189771624ba
#
_cell.length_a   1.000
_cell.length_b   1.000
_cell.length_c   1.000
_cell.angle_alpha   90.00
_cell.angle_beta   90.00
_cell.angle_gamma   90.00
#
_symmetry.space_group_name_H-M   'P 1'
#
loop_
_entity.id
_entity.type
_entity.pdbx_description
1 polymer ?
#
loop_
_entity_poly.entity_id
_entity_poly.type
_entity_poly.pdbx_seq_one_letter_code
_entity_poly.pdbx_strand_id
1 'polypeptide(L)'
;AFPTETVYGLGANALDEAAAKKIYAAKGRPSDNPLIAHVSCLEEIAPLVSNMPENGKKLAKAYWPGPMTMVFPKSAIVPYGTTGGLDTVAIRMPSDPIAAELIRLSGVPIAAPSANTSRASGYGRKDRCDHRRRSGWNWSGIDDRGCYGGNADGFKAGCDHRGDAA
;
A
#
# COMPACT_ATOMS: atom_id res chain seq x y z
N ALA A 1 -6.14 -6.69 4.64
CA ALA A 1 -6.13 -5.34 4.07
C ALA A 1 -6.48 -4.33 5.16
N PHE A 2 -5.96 -3.11 5.06
CA PHE A 2 -6.19 -2.04 6.05
C PHE A 2 -6.34 -0.69 5.33
N PRO A 3 -7.12 0.25 5.90
CA PRO A 3 -7.27 1.59 5.34
C PRO A 3 -5.98 2.40 5.48
N THR A 4 -5.82 3.40 4.62
CA THR A 4 -4.86 4.49 4.79
C THR A 4 -5.54 5.79 4.37
N GLU A 5 -4.90 6.94 4.55
CA GLU A 5 -5.43 8.23 4.11
C GLU A 5 -5.56 8.37 2.59
N THR A 6 -5.07 7.39 1.83
CA THR A 6 -5.16 7.40 0.36
C THR A 6 -6.00 6.24 -0.17
N VAL A 7 -5.53 5.01 -0.03
CA VAL A 7 -6.18 3.80 -0.54
C VAL A 7 -6.02 2.66 0.46
N TYR A 8 -6.84 1.61 0.34
CA TYR A 8 -6.61 0.39 1.12
C TYR A 8 -5.32 -0.29 0.70
N GLY A 9 -4.53 -0.72 1.69
CA GLY A 9 -3.32 -1.50 1.52
C GLY A 9 -3.56 -2.99 1.72
N LEU A 10 -2.93 -3.84 0.89
CA LEU A 10 -2.83 -5.28 1.14
C LEU A 10 -1.51 -5.55 1.85
N GLY A 11 -1.55 -5.74 3.16
CA GLY A 11 -0.37 -5.79 4.00
C GLY A 11 0.16 -7.18 4.32
N ALA A 12 1.47 -7.27 4.44
CA ALA A 12 2.18 -8.40 5.00
C ALA A 12 3.47 -7.93 5.70
N ASN A 13 4.14 -8.80 6.47
CA ASN A 13 5.40 -8.47 7.12
C ASN A 13 6.47 -8.07 6.08
N ALA A 14 7.00 -6.86 6.18
CA ALA A 14 8.00 -6.33 5.26
C ALA A 14 9.37 -7.03 5.37
N LEU A 15 9.63 -7.70 6.48
CA LEU A 15 10.90 -8.42 6.76
C LEU A 15 10.83 -9.90 6.37
N ASP A 16 9.67 -10.37 5.89
CA ASP A 16 9.46 -11.74 5.46
C ASP A 16 9.30 -11.83 3.94
N GLU A 17 10.32 -12.39 3.28
CA GLU A 17 10.31 -12.56 1.82
C GLU A 17 9.17 -13.48 1.34
N ALA A 18 8.81 -14.49 2.12
CA ALA A 18 7.71 -15.39 1.77
C ALA A 18 6.36 -14.67 1.86
N ALA A 19 6.20 -13.76 2.83
CA ALA A 19 5.02 -12.91 2.93
C ALA A 19 4.92 -11.92 1.77
N ALA A 20 6.02 -11.31 1.36
CA ALA A 20 6.07 -10.45 0.17
C ALA A 20 5.66 -11.20 -1.10
N LYS A 21 6.16 -12.42 -1.32
CA LYS A 21 5.77 -13.28 -2.45
C LYS A 21 4.27 -13.56 -2.49
N LYS A 22 3.61 -13.73 -1.33
CA LYS A 22 2.15 -13.91 -1.25
C LYS A 22 1.38 -12.67 -1.72
N ILE A 23 1.88 -11.46 -1.41
CA ILE A 23 1.28 -10.21 -1.93
C ILE A 23 1.34 -10.18 -3.46
N TYR A 24 2.50 -10.46 -4.06
CA TYR A 24 2.64 -10.46 -5.51
C TYR A 24 1.73 -11.49 -6.17
N ALA A 25 1.67 -12.71 -5.62
CA ALA A 25 0.80 -13.78 -6.12
C ALA A 25 -0.69 -13.39 -6.04
N ALA A 26 -1.12 -12.83 -4.90
CA ALA A 26 -2.52 -12.41 -4.70
C ALA A 26 -2.97 -11.30 -5.64
N LYS A 27 -2.03 -10.42 -6.04
CA LYS A 27 -2.31 -9.27 -6.93
C LYS A 27 -2.10 -9.57 -8.42
N GLY A 28 -1.49 -10.68 -8.78
CA GLY A 28 -0.98 -10.91 -10.13
C GLY A 28 0.07 -9.86 -10.54
N ARG A 29 0.82 -9.33 -9.56
CA ARG A 29 1.79 -8.25 -9.77
C ARG A 29 3.17 -8.84 -10.03
N PRO A 30 3.95 -8.32 -10.99
CA PRO A 30 5.35 -8.70 -11.16
C PRO A 30 6.16 -8.44 -9.90
N SER A 31 7.07 -9.35 -9.56
CA SER A 31 7.87 -9.29 -8.32
C SER A 31 9.00 -8.25 -8.35
N ASP A 32 9.27 -7.65 -9.49
CA ASP A 32 10.21 -6.54 -9.70
C ASP A 32 9.65 -5.16 -9.34
N ASN A 33 8.37 -5.08 -9.00
CA ASN A 33 7.72 -3.84 -8.63
C ASN A 33 7.70 -3.68 -7.09
N PRO A 34 8.55 -2.81 -6.50
CA PRO A 34 8.79 -2.77 -5.07
C PRO A 34 7.52 -2.47 -4.25
N LEU A 35 7.49 -2.99 -3.03
CA LEU A 35 6.46 -2.71 -2.04
C LEU A 35 6.88 -1.52 -1.17
N ILE A 36 5.90 -0.82 -0.59
CA ILE A 36 6.14 0.26 0.37
C ILE A 36 6.06 -0.34 1.77
N ALA A 37 7.12 -0.17 2.56
CA ALA A 37 7.13 -0.54 3.97
C ALA A 37 6.46 0.58 4.79
N HIS A 38 5.42 0.24 5.52
CA HIS A 38 4.71 1.15 6.41
C HIS A 38 5.19 0.94 7.84
N VAL A 39 5.44 2.06 8.54
CA VAL A 39 5.91 2.12 9.93
C VAL A 39 4.94 2.95 10.77
N SER A 40 4.93 2.74 12.09
CA SER A 40 4.07 3.46 13.03
C SER A 40 4.78 4.62 13.72
N CYS A 41 6.12 4.61 13.76
CA CYS A 41 6.93 5.65 14.38
C CYS A 41 8.30 5.79 13.68
N LEU A 42 9.01 6.87 14.00
CA LEU A 42 10.31 7.18 13.37
C LEU A 42 11.42 6.20 13.80
N GLU A 43 11.32 5.65 14.99
CA GLU A 43 12.28 4.71 15.56
C GLU A 43 12.35 3.38 14.77
N GLU A 44 11.22 2.98 14.17
CA GLU A 44 11.13 1.78 13.34
C GLU A 44 11.89 1.91 12.01
N ILE A 45 12.26 3.12 11.60
CA ILE A 45 12.95 3.37 10.34
C ILE A 45 14.43 3.01 10.43
N ALA A 46 15.06 3.30 11.56
CA ALA A 46 16.50 3.13 11.75
C ALA A 46 17.01 1.73 11.38
N PRO A 47 16.35 0.63 11.77
CA PRO A 47 16.78 -0.71 11.35
C PRO A 47 16.55 -1.02 9.88
N LEU A 48 15.64 -0.32 9.20
CA LEU A 48 15.26 -0.60 7.81
C LEU A 48 16.18 0.04 6.77
N VAL A 49 16.89 1.10 7.17
CA VAL A 49 17.71 1.90 6.28
C VAL A 49 19.19 1.82 6.68
N SER A 50 20.08 1.78 5.71
CA SER A 50 21.52 1.84 5.98
C SER A 50 22.01 3.28 6.23
N ASN A 51 21.32 4.26 5.70
CA ASN A 51 21.60 5.67 5.91
C ASN A 51 20.33 6.52 5.74
N MET A 52 20.13 7.47 6.66
CA MET A 52 19.08 8.48 6.57
C MET A 52 19.75 9.87 6.57
N PRO A 53 19.82 10.53 5.40
CA PRO A 53 20.46 11.84 5.28
C PRO A 53 19.67 12.92 6.04
N GLU A 54 20.34 14.01 6.42
CA GLU A 54 19.72 15.10 7.19
C GLU A 54 18.48 15.71 6.51
N ASN A 55 18.49 15.80 5.18
CA ASN A 55 17.33 16.26 4.42
C ASN A 55 16.16 15.27 4.55
N GLY A 56 16.43 13.96 4.60
CA GLY A 56 15.41 12.92 4.87
C GLY A 56 14.78 13.08 6.26
N LYS A 57 15.59 13.35 7.29
CA LYS A 57 15.09 13.62 8.65
C LYS A 57 14.20 14.87 8.70
N LYS A 58 14.61 15.95 8.01
CA LYS A 58 13.82 17.20 7.93
C LYS A 58 12.47 16.95 7.25
N LEU A 59 12.46 16.21 6.14
CA LEU A 59 11.23 15.87 5.42
C LEU A 59 10.34 14.94 6.26
N ALA A 60 10.91 13.93 6.92
CA ALA A 60 10.18 13.06 7.83
C ALA A 60 9.47 13.86 8.92
N LYS A 61 10.18 14.77 9.58
CA LYS A 61 9.61 15.64 10.61
C LYS A 61 8.51 16.57 10.11
N ALA A 62 8.59 17.02 8.85
CA ALA A 62 7.63 17.96 8.27
C ALA A 62 6.37 17.30 7.72
N TYR A 63 6.48 16.05 7.20
CA TYR A 63 5.42 15.41 6.41
C TYR A 63 4.95 14.06 6.93
N TRP A 64 5.55 13.52 7.97
CA TRP A 64 5.10 12.31 8.63
C TRP A 64 4.57 12.60 10.04
N PRO A 65 3.47 11.92 10.42
CA PRO A 65 2.68 10.96 9.63
C PRO A 65 1.92 11.61 8.47
N GLY A 66 1.81 10.88 7.34
CA GLY A 66 1.14 11.41 6.15
C GLY A 66 1.34 10.55 4.89
N PRO A 67 0.82 11.03 3.74
CA PRO A 67 0.81 10.27 2.49
C PRO A 67 2.18 10.18 1.81
N MET A 68 3.17 10.94 2.26
CA MET A 68 4.49 10.98 1.62
C MET A 68 5.22 9.65 1.79
N THR A 69 5.73 9.12 0.68
CA THR A 69 6.65 7.98 0.67
C THR A 69 8.05 8.48 0.36
N MET A 70 9.02 8.06 1.16
CA MET A 70 10.43 8.36 0.92
C MET A 70 11.20 7.08 0.62
N VAL A 71 12.22 7.19 -0.24
CA VAL A 71 13.07 6.07 -0.65
C VAL A 71 14.46 6.26 -0.05
N PHE A 72 14.96 5.22 0.60
CA PHE A 72 16.27 5.20 1.25
C PHE A 72 17.08 3.98 0.84
N PRO A 73 18.42 4.02 0.93
CA PRO A 73 19.23 2.80 0.85
C PRO A 73 18.79 1.81 1.92
N LYS A 74 18.45 0.58 1.52
CA LYS A 74 17.98 -0.44 2.46
C LYS A 74 19.09 -0.97 3.37
N SER A 75 18.74 -1.41 4.56
CA SER A 75 19.61 -2.21 5.40
C SER A 75 19.56 -3.69 4.99
N ALA A 76 20.46 -4.49 5.53
CA ALA A 76 20.56 -5.92 5.24
C ALA A 76 19.33 -6.73 5.71
N ILE A 77 18.58 -6.24 6.70
CA ILE A 77 17.42 -6.95 7.24
C ILE A 77 16.20 -6.90 6.30
N VAL A 78 16.15 -5.94 5.39
CA VAL A 78 15.05 -5.83 4.42
C VAL A 78 15.31 -6.76 3.24
N PRO A 79 14.47 -7.78 3.03
CA PRO A 79 14.70 -8.75 1.95
C PRO A 79 14.45 -8.14 0.56
N TYR A 80 15.15 -8.66 -0.44
CA TYR A 80 14.98 -8.25 -1.83
C TYR A 80 13.56 -8.53 -2.36
N GLY A 81 12.87 -9.53 -1.84
CA GLY A 81 11.47 -9.78 -2.15
C GLY A 81 10.56 -8.61 -1.83
N THR A 82 10.84 -7.82 -0.80
CA THR A 82 10.08 -6.61 -0.46
C THR A 82 10.44 -5.44 -1.37
N THR A 83 11.71 -5.31 -1.73
CA THR A 83 12.21 -4.17 -2.51
C THR A 83 12.18 -4.41 -4.03
N GLY A 84 11.64 -5.54 -4.49
CA GLY A 84 11.62 -5.87 -5.93
C GLY A 84 13.02 -6.02 -6.54
N GLY A 85 13.99 -6.46 -5.74
CA GLY A 85 15.39 -6.63 -6.16
C GLY A 85 16.23 -5.34 -6.08
N LEU A 86 15.68 -4.24 -5.56
CA LEU A 86 16.41 -2.97 -5.45
C LEU A 86 17.20 -2.85 -4.14
N ASP A 87 18.31 -2.11 -4.16
CA ASP A 87 19.11 -1.76 -2.98
C ASP A 87 18.49 -0.60 -2.18
N THR A 88 17.27 -0.24 -2.48
CA THR A 88 16.51 0.81 -1.81
C THR A 88 15.20 0.28 -1.27
N VAL A 89 14.72 0.90 -0.20
CA VAL A 89 13.41 0.63 0.41
C VAL A 89 12.56 1.89 0.41
N ALA A 90 11.31 1.76 -0.01
CA ALA A 90 10.32 2.81 0.08
C ALA A 90 9.62 2.73 1.45
N ILE A 91 9.61 3.82 2.20
CA ILE A 91 9.04 3.89 3.55
C ILE A 91 7.95 4.97 3.60
N ARG A 92 6.88 4.67 4.33
CA ARG A 92 5.79 5.61 4.61
C ARG A 92 5.32 5.43 6.05
N MET A 93 4.98 6.52 6.70
CA MET A 93 4.32 6.52 8.00
C MET A 93 2.91 7.10 7.81
N PRO A 94 1.87 6.25 7.71
CA PRO A 94 0.51 6.71 7.43
C PRO A 94 -0.06 7.52 8.60
N SER A 95 -0.93 8.49 8.30
CA SER A 95 -1.65 9.28 9.30
C SER A 95 -3.00 8.67 9.70
N ASP A 96 -3.47 7.65 8.96
CA ASP A 96 -4.70 6.94 9.31
C ASP A 96 -4.54 6.20 10.65
N PRO A 97 -5.41 6.43 11.64
CA PRO A 97 -5.25 5.87 12.99
C PRO A 97 -5.39 4.34 13.01
N ILE A 98 -6.19 3.75 12.12
CA ILE A 98 -6.36 2.29 12.04
C ILE A 98 -5.08 1.67 11.47
N ALA A 99 -4.50 2.28 10.43
CA ALA A 99 -3.23 1.85 9.86
C ALA A 99 -2.10 1.92 10.91
N ALA A 100 -1.96 3.05 11.57
CA ALA A 100 -0.93 3.27 12.58
C ALA A 100 -1.02 2.25 13.72
N GLU A 101 -2.22 2.02 14.24
CA GLU A 101 -2.45 1.08 15.34
C GLU A 101 -2.21 -0.37 14.90
N LEU A 102 -2.64 -0.75 13.71
CA LEU A 102 -2.38 -2.09 13.15
C LEU A 102 -0.87 -2.35 13.01
N ILE A 103 -0.11 -1.37 12.48
CA ILE A 103 1.34 -1.50 12.33
C ILE A 103 1.98 -1.61 13.72
N ARG A 104 1.62 -0.73 14.64
CA ARG A 104 2.12 -0.75 16.02
C ARG A 104 1.88 -2.08 16.71
N LEU A 105 0.66 -2.63 16.63
CA LEU A 105 0.29 -3.92 17.23
C LEU A 105 0.95 -5.12 16.56
N SER A 106 1.28 -5.01 15.26
CA SER A 106 1.99 -6.09 14.56
C SER A 106 3.43 -6.28 15.03
N GLY A 107 4.03 -5.23 15.61
CA GLY A 107 5.43 -5.22 16.04
C GLY A 107 6.46 -5.36 14.90
N VAL A 108 6.01 -5.23 13.66
CA VAL A 108 6.85 -5.32 12.45
C VAL A 108 6.39 -4.31 11.42
N PRO A 109 7.29 -3.80 10.56
CA PRO A 109 6.89 -2.95 9.44
C PRO A 109 6.01 -3.75 8.46
N ILE A 110 4.99 -3.10 7.92
CA ILE A 110 4.02 -3.74 7.01
C ILE A 110 4.31 -3.32 5.57
N ALA A 111 4.74 -4.27 4.74
CA ALA A 111 4.82 -4.06 3.30
C ALA A 111 3.40 -4.06 2.70
N ALA A 112 3.00 -2.97 2.06
CA ALA A 112 1.67 -2.88 1.48
C ALA A 112 1.65 -2.09 0.18
N PRO A 113 1.30 -2.72 -0.96
CA PRO A 113 0.78 -2.03 -2.13
C PRO A 113 -0.72 -1.74 -1.96
N SER A 114 -1.30 -0.96 -2.88
CA SER A 114 -2.76 -0.79 -2.96
C SER A 114 -3.47 -2.15 -3.08
N ALA A 115 -4.65 -2.29 -2.47
CA ALA A 115 -5.37 -3.58 -2.42
C ALA A 115 -6.08 -3.97 -3.73
N ASN A 116 -6.03 -3.15 -4.78
CA ASN A 116 -6.56 -3.48 -6.10
C ASN A 116 -5.74 -4.57 -6.81
N THR A 117 -6.34 -5.29 -7.75
CA THR A 117 -5.60 -6.18 -8.66
C THR A 117 -4.70 -5.37 -9.58
N SER A 118 -3.47 -5.83 -9.80
CA SER A 118 -2.57 -5.19 -10.77
C SER A 118 -3.05 -5.51 -12.19
N ARG A 119 -3.27 -4.46 -12.99
CA ARG A 119 -3.47 -4.67 -14.43
C ARG A 119 -2.13 -5.04 -15.05
N ALA A 120 -2.10 -6.13 -15.80
CA ALA A 120 -0.99 -6.36 -16.71
C ALA A 120 -0.89 -5.14 -17.63
N SER A 121 0.31 -4.54 -17.73
CA SER A 121 0.57 -3.39 -18.59
C SER A 121 0.41 -3.79 -20.06
N GLY A 122 -0.82 -3.77 -20.53
CA GLY A 122 -1.21 -3.96 -21.92
C GLY A 122 -2.10 -2.79 -22.31
N TYR A 123 -1.57 -1.85 -23.05
CA TYR A 123 -2.35 -0.85 -23.76
C TYR A 123 -3.35 -1.57 -24.68
N GLY A 124 -4.60 -1.59 -24.29
CA GLY A 124 -5.70 -2.02 -25.14
C GLY A 124 -6.65 -3.00 -24.50
N ARG A 125 -7.65 -2.51 -23.84
CA ARG A 125 -9.08 -2.81 -24.00
C ARG A 125 -9.88 -2.19 -22.88
N LYS A 126 -10.97 -1.53 -23.26
CA LYS A 126 -12.03 -1.11 -22.35
C LYS A 126 -12.68 -2.37 -21.79
N ASP A 127 -12.26 -2.82 -20.62
CA ASP A 127 -12.94 -3.88 -19.92
C ASP A 127 -14.18 -3.32 -19.26
N ARG A 128 -15.31 -3.72 -19.82
CA ARG A 128 -16.62 -3.59 -19.22
C ARG A 128 -16.58 -4.29 -17.86
N CYS A 129 -17.02 -3.63 -16.79
CA CYS A 129 -17.31 -4.27 -15.51
C CYS A 129 -18.33 -5.39 -15.75
N ASP A 130 -17.88 -6.64 -15.74
CA ASP A 130 -18.76 -7.79 -15.83
C ASP A 130 -19.30 -8.13 -14.43
N HIS A 131 -20.49 -7.64 -14.14
CA HIS A 131 -21.21 -7.95 -12.92
C HIS A 131 -21.85 -9.34 -12.99
N ARG A 132 -21.06 -10.41 -13.00
CA ARG A 132 -21.61 -11.74 -12.80
C ARG A 132 -21.54 -12.14 -11.33
N ARG A 133 -22.71 -12.22 -10.74
CA ARG A 133 -22.99 -12.77 -9.41
C ARG A 133 -22.34 -14.13 -9.22
N ARG A 134 -21.53 -14.27 -8.18
CA ARG A 134 -21.41 -15.52 -7.43
C ARG A 134 -21.43 -15.21 -5.95
N SER A 135 -22.32 -15.88 -5.24
CA SER A 135 -22.45 -15.90 -3.79
C SER A 135 -21.14 -16.35 -3.15
N GLY A 136 -20.46 -15.46 -2.49
CA GLY A 136 -19.19 -15.66 -1.81
C GLY A 136 -18.52 -14.30 -1.71
N TRP A 137 -17.93 -13.99 -0.59
CA TRP A 137 -17.21 -12.75 -0.34
C TRP A 137 -16.14 -12.56 -1.41
N ASN A 138 -16.49 -11.84 -2.45
CA ASN A 138 -15.56 -11.48 -3.51
C ASN A 138 -15.15 -10.03 -3.27
N TRP A 139 -13.96 -9.84 -2.73
CA TRP A 139 -13.30 -8.56 -2.66
C TRP A 139 -12.95 -8.11 -4.08
N SER A 140 -13.83 -7.38 -4.71
CA SER A 140 -13.49 -6.62 -5.91
C SER A 140 -12.75 -5.37 -5.45
N GLY A 141 -11.47 -5.28 -5.78
CA GLY A 141 -10.60 -4.18 -5.36
C GLY A 141 -11.08 -2.81 -5.85
N ILE A 142 -10.52 -1.77 -5.27
CA ILE A 142 -10.70 -0.37 -5.66
C ILE A 142 -10.21 -0.19 -7.11
N ASP A 143 -11.04 0.39 -7.97
CA ASP A 143 -10.64 0.79 -9.32
C ASP A 143 -9.75 2.05 -9.28
N ASP A 144 -9.19 2.40 -10.43
CA ASP A 144 -8.29 3.57 -10.59
C ASP A 144 -8.97 4.91 -10.25
N ARG A 145 -10.25 4.91 -9.96
CA ARG A 145 -11.07 6.07 -9.60
C ARG A 145 -11.41 6.12 -8.12
N GLY A 146 -10.90 5.16 -7.32
CA GLY A 146 -11.16 5.10 -5.89
C GLY A 146 -12.57 4.63 -5.51
N CYS A 147 -13.31 4.06 -6.46
CA CYS A 147 -14.67 3.58 -6.19
C CYS A 147 -14.65 2.15 -5.65
N TYR A 148 -15.41 1.92 -4.57
CA TYR A 148 -15.60 0.60 -4.00
C TYR A 148 -16.66 -0.15 -4.79
N GLY A 149 -16.29 -1.26 -5.45
CA GLY A 149 -17.22 -2.21 -6.01
C GLY A 149 -17.47 -3.35 -5.00
N GLY A 150 -18.41 -3.20 -4.14
CA GLY A 150 -18.84 -4.24 -3.20
C GLY A 150 -20.30 -4.05 -2.84
N ASN A 151 -21.14 -5.06 -3.13
CA ASN A 151 -22.45 -5.14 -2.55
C ASN A 151 -22.31 -5.60 -1.10
N ALA A 152 -22.34 -4.65 -0.18
CA ALA A 152 -22.87 -4.88 1.16
C ALA A 152 -24.21 -4.16 1.20
N ASP A 153 -25.29 -4.89 1.34
CA ASP A 153 -26.60 -4.32 1.58
C ASP A 153 -26.52 -3.37 2.78
N GLY A 154 -26.62 -2.07 2.51
CA GLY A 154 -26.82 -1.06 3.53
C GLY A 154 -25.80 0.07 3.65
N PHE A 155 -24.71 0.15 2.89
CA PHE A 155 -23.79 1.29 2.97
C PHE A 155 -23.74 2.03 1.64
N LYS A 156 -24.56 3.09 1.51
CA LYS A 156 -24.42 4.09 0.44
C LYS A 156 -23.30 5.04 0.82
N ALA A 157 -22.10 4.82 0.31
CA ALA A 157 -21.10 5.87 0.23
C ALA A 157 -21.40 6.67 -1.06
N GLY A 158 -21.99 7.83 -0.92
CA GLY A 158 -22.20 8.75 -2.01
C GLY A 158 -20.87 9.35 -2.44
N CYS A 159 -20.47 9.12 -3.68
CA CYS A 159 -19.53 10.00 -4.37
C CYS A 159 -20.31 11.26 -4.78
N ASP A 160 -20.20 12.30 -3.98
CA ASP A 160 -20.77 13.60 -4.31
C ASP A 160 -19.79 14.32 -5.26
N HIS A 161 -20.00 14.10 -6.55
CA HIS A 161 -19.42 14.95 -7.58
C HIS A 161 -20.23 16.24 -7.64
N ARG A 162 -19.86 17.23 -6.84
CA ARG A 162 -20.18 18.60 -7.21
C ARG A 162 -19.18 19.04 -8.27
N GLY A 163 -19.61 18.79 -9.49
CA GLY A 163 -19.04 19.40 -10.66
C GLY A 163 -19.43 20.86 -10.72
N ASP A 164 -18.57 21.55 -11.21
CA ASP A 164 -18.49 22.79 -11.91
C ASP A 164 -19.75 23.40 -12.43
N ALA A 165 -19.85 24.67 -12.19
CA ALA A 165 -20.50 25.59 -13.10
C ALA A 165 -19.82 26.95 -13.05
N ALA A 166 -19.45 27.40 -14.23
CA ALA A 166 -19.08 28.75 -14.71
C ALA A 166 -17.57 29.03 -14.75
#